data_6bc2b92ba45352806c3b77fd29408d44
#
_entry.id   6bc2b92ba45352806c3b77fd29408d44
#
_cell.length_a   1.000
_cell.length_b   1.000
_cell.length_c   1.000
_cell.angle_alpha   90.00
_cell.angle_beta   90.00
_cell.angle_gamma   90.00
#
_symmetry.space_group_name_H-M   'P 1'
#
loop_
_entity.id
_entity.type
_entity.pdbx_description
1 polymer ?
#
loop_
_entity_poly.entity_id
_entity_poly.type
_entity_poly.pdbx_seq_one_letter_code
_entity_poly.pdbx_strand_id
1 'polypeptide(L)'
;MMDSLPDAIVNYILSYNNNARDVAVCNCVSKRWKDSMPYIRSLYFPRSSFDNHTGQEHPDNIVWKMISSIVQLEELVVYTPFSGAGLALWLSHAGSSLRHLELRMDNLVENQTCIEGPLKLDCINAAKNLESLKLWGVLMTHPPRWDAFQKLWNLEIVGARMEDPALSAALRACPNLTNLLLLGCEGVISVSIDLPHLQQCKLDFYGLGNCSLSLTSPKIEILEVQGCSWIRVCESNCLKNLSIANNAGNHLIEVSDPDHSSLF
;
A
#
# COMPACT_ATOMS: atom_id res chain seq x y z
N MET A 1 15.45 37.93 8.09
CA MET A 1 16.55 37.14 7.53
C MET A 1 16.09 35.91 6.71
N MET A 2 14.92 35.32 6.96
CA MET A 2 14.40 34.20 6.12
C MET A 2 13.86 34.64 4.74
N ASP A 3 13.42 35.89 4.59
CA ASP A 3 12.92 36.43 3.32
C ASP A 3 14.00 36.70 2.26
N SER A 4 15.28 36.56 2.60
CA SER A 4 16.41 36.77 1.68
C SER A 4 16.86 35.48 0.95
N LEU A 5 16.28 34.30 1.28
CA LEU A 5 16.64 33.06 0.62
C LEU A 5 16.12 33.03 -0.84
N PRO A 6 16.86 32.53 -1.83
CA PRO A 6 16.34 32.29 -3.17
C PRO A 6 15.17 31.31 -3.18
N ASP A 7 14.20 31.45 -4.12
CA ASP A 7 13.02 30.53 -4.20
C ASP A 7 13.44 29.09 -4.37
N ALA A 8 14.49 28.84 -5.12
CA ALA A 8 15.05 27.50 -5.28
C ALA A 8 15.47 26.87 -3.95
N ILE A 9 16.00 27.66 -3.02
CA ILE A 9 16.39 27.17 -1.68
C ILE A 9 15.14 26.92 -0.82
N VAL A 10 14.13 27.81 -0.88
CA VAL A 10 12.87 27.59 -0.17
C VAL A 10 12.19 26.30 -0.66
N ASN A 11 12.08 26.11 -1.97
CA ASN A 11 11.52 24.92 -2.56
C ASN A 11 12.33 23.66 -2.20
N TYR A 12 13.65 23.76 -2.16
CA TYR A 12 14.53 22.68 -1.75
C TYR A 12 14.30 22.29 -0.28
N ILE A 13 14.22 23.25 0.63
CA ILE A 13 13.92 23.01 2.05
C ILE A 13 12.55 22.34 2.19
N LEU A 14 11.53 22.85 1.48
CA LEU A 14 10.17 22.32 1.55
C LEU A 14 10.06 20.91 0.95
N SER A 15 10.90 20.56 -0.04
CA SER A 15 10.90 19.21 -0.61
C SER A 15 11.36 18.13 0.36
N TYR A 16 12.11 18.47 1.41
CA TYR A 16 12.50 17.56 2.49
C TYR A 16 11.49 17.49 3.64
N ASN A 17 10.52 18.41 3.65
CA ASN A 17 9.52 18.47 4.69
C ASN A 17 8.20 17.94 4.17
N ASN A 18 7.89 16.68 4.50
CA ASN A 18 6.65 16.03 4.10
C ASN A 18 5.62 15.91 5.24
N ASN A 19 6.05 16.13 6.52
CA ASN A 19 5.11 16.08 7.64
C ASN A 19 4.09 17.20 7.51
N ALA A 20 2.81 16.85 7.40
CA ALA A 20 1.73 17.80 7.18
C ALA A 20 1.65 18.91 8.23
N ARG A 21 1.99 18.61 9.49
CA ARG A 21 2.02 19.61 10.57
C ARG A 21 3.12 20.64 10.35
N ASP A 22 4.32 20.17 10.02
CA ASP A 22 5.46 21.06 9.79
C ASP A 22 5.28 21.87 8.51
N VAL A 23 4.69 21.27 7.49
CA VAL A 23 4.26 21.96 6.26
C VAL A 23 3.27 23.07 6.59
N ALA A 24 2.26 22.81 7.44
CA ALA A 24 1.31 23.85 7.88
C ALA A 24 2.00 24.98 8.66
N VAL A 25 2.98 24.67 9.52
CA VAL A 25 3.78 25.67 10.23
C VAL A 25 4.59 26.50 9.25
N CYS A 26 5.25 25.86 8.28
CA CYS A 26 6.02 26.56 7.23
C CYS A 26 5.14 27.54 6.44
N ASN A 27 3.86 27.19 6.21
CA ASN A 27 2.88 28.06 5.54
C ASN A 27 2.64 29.40 6.29
N CYS A 28 2.91 29.43 7.60
CA CYS A 28 2.74 30.61 8.44
C CYS A 28 4.01 31.48 8.53
N VAL A 29 5.15 31.04 7.97
CA VAL A 29 6.45 31.76 8.11
C VAL A 29 6.46 33.06 7.33
N SER A 30 6.07 33.04 6.05
CA SER A 30 5.94 34.23 5.21
C SER A 30 5.05 33.96 4.01
N LYS A 31 4.61 35.02 3.31
CA LYS A 31 3.83 34.90 2.08
C LYS A 31 4.57 34.05 1.02
N ARG A 32 5.86 34.23 0.92
CA ARG A 32 6.71 33.52 -0.03
C ARG A 32 6.76 32.00 0.22
N TRP A 33 6.87 31.60 1.49
CA TRP A 33 6.79 30.19 1.86
C TRP A 33 5.42 29.62 1.55
N LYS A 34 4.36 30.38 1.82
CA LYS A 34 2.99 30.02 1.45
C LYS A 34 2.83 29.82 -0.05
N ASP A 35 3.39 30.71 -0.87
CA ASP A 35 3.32 30.65 -2.32
C ASP A 35 4.11 29.46 -2.91
N SER A 36 5.02 28.86 -2.14
CA SER A 36 5.79 27.66 -2.50
C SER A 36 5.09 26.35 -2.14
N MET A 37 4.07 26.36 -1.27
CA MET A 37 3.33 25.16 -0.83
C MET A 37 2.70 24.36 -1.98
N PRO A 38 2.13 24.97 -3.03
CA PRO A 38 1.53 24.23 -4.15
C PRO A 38 2.51 23.29 -4.87
N TYR A 39 3.82 23.46 -4.68
CA TYR A 39 4.88 22.69 -5.34
C TYR A 39 5.45 21.57 -4.48
N ILE A 40 4.92 21.35 -3.28
CA ILE A 40 5.25 20.18 -2.45
C ILE A 40 4.75 18.92 -3.18
N ARG A 41 5.55 17.85 -3.15
CA ARG A 41 5.25 16.60 -3.85
C ARG A 41 4.88 15.45 -2.93
N SER A 42 5.21 15.55 -1.65
CA SER A 42 4.98 14.51 -0.64
C SER A 42 4.26 15.07 0.57
N LEU A 43 3.25 14.35 1.07
CA LEU A 43 2.58 14.66 2.33
C LEU A 43 2.49 13.40 3.20
N TYR A 44 2.84 13.56 4.47
CA TYR A 44 2.70 12.56 5.51
C TYR A 44 1.84 13.07 6.66
N PHE A 45 0.75 12.37 6.94
CA PHE A 45 -0.13 12.59 8.08
C PHE A 45 0.11 11.51 9.13
N PRO A 46 0.93 11.75 10.17
CA PRO A 46 1.16 10.80 11.25
C PRO A 46 -0.13 10.54 12.05
N ARG A 47 -0.17 9.43 12.78
CA ARG A 47 -1.35 9.00 13.54
C ARG A 47 -1.82 10.08 14.53
N SER A 48 -0.88 10.78 15.15
CA SER A 48 -1.14 11.83 16.14
C SER A 48 -1.42 13.22 15.54
N SER A 49 -1.62 13.32 14.23
CA SER A 49 -1.81 14.63 13.56
C SER A 49 -2.93 15.46 14.19
N PHE A 50 -3.96 14.83 14.73
CA PHE A 50 -5.16 15.48 15.24
C PHE A 50 -5.48 15.16 16.71
N ASP A 51 -4.59 14.53 17.48
CA ASP A 51 -4.83 14.14 18.88
C ASP A 51 -5.18 15.32 19.80
N ASN A 52 -4.68 16.51 19.49
CA ASN A 52 -4.94 17.74 20.24
C ASN A 52 -5.90 18.70 19.50
N HIS A 53 -6.58 18.21 18.47
CA HIS A 53 -7.46 19.04 17.67
C HIS A 53 -8.79 19.25 18.41
N THR A 54 -8.96 20.44 19.01
CA THR A 54 -10.19 20.85 19.70
C THR A 54 -11.22 21.51 18.78
N GLY A 55 -10.91 21.59 17.48
CA GLY A 55 -11.74 22.22 16.46
C GLY A 55 -12.97 21.37 16.10
N GLN A 56 -14.03 22.04 15.64
CA GLN A 56 -15.24 21.39 15.15
C GLN A 56 -15.08 20.74 13.75
N GLU A 57 -13.92 20.97 13.11
CA GLU A 57 -13.70 20.49 11.73
C GLU A 57 -13.26 19.03 11.71
N HIS A 58 -13.89 18.24 10.85
CA HIS A 58 -13.55 16.82 10.68
C HIS A 58 -12.12 16.67 10.08
N PRO A 59 -11.29 15.71 10.55
CA PRO A 59 -9.94 15.48 10.03
C PRO A 59 -9.86 15.36 8.50
N ASP A 60 -10.83 14.69 7.87
CA ASP A 60 -10.89 14.56 6.42
C ASP A 60 -10.88 15.90 5.68
N ASN A 61 -11.55 16.91 6.23
CA ASN A 61 -11.61 18.25 5.63
C ASN A 61 -10.27 18.98 5.76
N ILE A 62 -9.55 18.77 6.85
CA ILE A 62 -8.23 19.36 7.04
C ILE A 62 -7.25 18.74 6.06
N VAL A 63 -7.25 17.41 5.95
CA VAL A 63 -6.44 16.68 4.96
C VAL A 63 -6.79 17.16 3.53
N TRP A 64 -8.08 17.27 3.22
CA TRP A 64 -8.56 17.78 1.93
C TRP A 64 -8.02 19.18 1.61
N LYS A 65 -8.11 20.12 2.56
CA LYS A 65 -7.59 21.49 2.35
C LYS A 65 -6.11 21.50 2.00
N MET A 66 -5.32 20.64 2.61
CA MET A 66 -3.89 20.53 2.30
C MET A 66 -3.67 19.93 0.92
N ILE A 67 -4.29 18.79 0.62
CA ILE A 67 -4.14 18.09 -0.67
C ILE A 67 -4.62 18.99 -1.82
N SER A 68 -5.76 19.65 -1.68
CA SER A 68 -6.34 20.50 -2.73
C SER A 68 -5.51 21.77 -3.03
N SER A 69 -4.62 22.16 -2.12
CA SER A 69 -3.70 23.28 -2.35
C SER A 69 -2.44 22.90 -3.14
N ILE A 70 -2.20 21.60 -3.37
CA ILE A 70 -0.99 21.09 -4.03
C ILE A 70 -1.31 20.82 -5.50
N VAL A 71 -0.46 21.29 -6.39
CA VAL A 71 -0.64 21.15 -7.85
C VAL A 71 -0.37 19.73 -8.32
N GLN A 72 0.67 19.09 -7.77
CA GLN A 72 1.12 17.77 -8.19
C GLN A 72 1.64 16.98 -6.98
N LEU A 73 0.75 16.26 -6.32
CA LEU A 73 1.10 15.38 -5.21
C LEU A 73 1.52 14.03 -5.77
N GLU A 74 2.77 13.62 -5.51
CA GLU A 74 3.34 12.35 -5.99
C GLU A 74 3.32 11.27 -4.91
N GLU A 75 3.41 11.67 -3.64
CA GLU A 75 3.41 10.75 -2.48
C GLU A 75 2.42 11.21 -1.41
N LEU A 76 1.59 10.28 -0.98
CA LEU A 76 0.64 10.49 0.12
C LEU A 76 0.73 9.35 1.12
N VAL A 77 1.06 9.68 2.37
CA VAL A 77 1.09 8.76 3.50
C VAL A 77 0.10 9.22 4.55
N VAL A 78 -0.90 8.39 4.88
CA VAL A 78 -1.95 8.72 5.83
C VAL A 78 -2.06 7.65 6.91
N TYR A 79 -1.66 7.99 8.13
CA TYR A 79 -1.78 7.14 9.31
C TYR A 79 -2.85 7.63 10.29
N THR A 80 -3.31 8.85 10.14
CA THR A 80 -4.44 9.37 10.90
C THR A 80 -5.74 8.69 10.48
N PRO A 81 -6.73 8.54 11.36
CA PRO A 81 -8.05 8.04 10.99
C PRO A 81 -8.71 8.87 9.88
N PHE A 82 -9.35 8.19 8.93
CA PHE A 82 -10.06 8.83 7.82
C PHE A 82 -11.28 8.00 7.38
N SER A 83 -12.22 8.65 6.70
CA SER A 83 -13.40 8.00 6.15
C SER A 83 -13.19 7.57 4.68
N GLY A 84 -14.04 6.64 4.19
CA GLY A 84 -14.06 6.28 2.76
C GLY A 84 -14.43 7.48 1.87
N ALA A 85 -15.33 8.36 2.33
CA ALA A 85 -15.71 9.57 1.62
C ALA A 85 -14.55 10.58 1.53
N GLY A 86 -13.79 10.76 2.63
CA GLY A 86 -12.56 11.56 2.63
C GLY A 86 -11.55 11.03 1.63
N LEU A 87 -11.25 9.73 1.68
CA LEU A 87 -10.32 9.10 0.75
C LEU A 87 -10.75 9.26 -0.71
N ALA A 88 -12.04 9.04 -1.01
CA ALA A 88 -12.57 9.21 -2.35
C ALA A 88 -12.37 10.63 -2.86
N LEU A 89 -12.62 11.63 -2.02
CA LEU A 89 -12.43 13.04 -2.36
C LEU A 89 -10.95 13.36 -2.64
N TRP A 90 -10.03 12.90 -1.79
CA TRP A 90 -8.60 13.13 -1.96
C TRP A 90 -8.06 12.51 -3.23
N LEU A 91 -8.42 11.24 -3.50
CA LEU A 91 -7.94 10.52 -4.67
C LEU A 91 -8.62 10.97 -5.96
N SER A 92 -9.83 11.54 -5.92
CA SER A 92 -10.43 12.16 -7.09
C SER A 92 -9.63 13.38 -7.59
N HIS A 93 -8.95 14.08 -6.67
CA HIS A 93 -8.10 15.24 -6.99
C HIS A 93 -6.66 14.84 -7.30
N ALA A 94 -6.01 14.12 -6.38
CA ALA A 94 -4.58 13.82 -6.46
C ALA A 94 -4.26 12.50 -7.19
N GLY A 95 -5.24 11.61 -7.39
CA GLY A 95 -4.98 10.25 -7.87
C GLY A 95 -4.26 10.16 -9.21
N SER A 96 -4.47 11.12 -10.11
CA SER A 96 -3.78 11.16 -11.41
C SER A 96 -2.29 11.47 -11.31
N SER A 97 -1.84 12.16 -10.25
CA SER A 97 -0.44 12.52 -10.02
C SER A 97 0.27 11.58 -9.05
N LEU A 98 -0.48 10.83 -8.22
CA LEU A 98 0.08 9.94 -7.20
C LEU A 98 0.84 8.77 -7.83
N ARG A 99 2.04 8.55 -7.30
CA ARG A 99 2.93 7.42 -7.58
C ARG A 99 3.08 6.51 -6.36
N HIS A 100 3.10 7.10 -5.16
CA HIS A 100 3.28 6.39 -3.91
C HIS A 100 2.10 6.68 -2.98
N LEU A 101 1.41 5.62 -2.56
CA LEU A 101 0.30 5.73 -1.63
C LEU A 101 0.51 4.76 -0.46
N GLU A 102 0.51 5.29 0.76
CA GLU A 102 0.57 4.48 1.97
C GLU A 102 -0.58 4.86 2.90
N LEU A 103 -1.41 3.89 3.25
CA LEU A 103 -2.61 4.09 4.04
C LEU A 103 -2.65 3.15 5.23
N ARG A 104 -3.00 3.70 6.40
CA ARG A 104 -3.32 2.90 7.57
C ARG A 104 -4.83 2.79 7.74
N MET A 105 -5.35 1.57 7.58
CA MET A 105 -6.79 1.28 7.53
C MET A 105 -7.37 0.86 8.89
N ASP A 106 -6.53 0.47 9.87
CA ASP A 106 -6.92 -0.01 11.20
C ASP A 106 -7.44 1.12 12.11
N ASN A 107 -8.52 1.75 11.71
CA ASN A 107 -9.16 2.78 12.53
C ASN A 107 -9.99 2.11 13.61
N LEU A 108 -9.51 2.13 14.85
CA LEU A 108 -10.23 1.64 16.04
C LEU A 108 -11.56 2.38 16.32
N VAL A 109 -11.87 3.41 15.56
CA VAL A 109 -13.07 4.25 15.70
C VAL A 109 -14.24 3.76 14.83
N GLU A 110 -14.07 2.72 14.03
CA GLU A 110 -15.13 2.16 13.17
C GLU A 110 -16.22 1.35 13.88
N ASN A 111 -16.42 1.53 15.19
CA ASN A 111 -17.67 1.12 15.85
C ASN A 111 -18.88 1.98 15.42
N GLN A 112 -18.69 2.95 14.55
CA GLN A 112 -19.77 3.68 13.91
C GLN A 112 -20.12 2.97 12.60
N THR A 113 -21.26 2.34 12.59
CA THR A 113 -22.01 1.82 11.44
C THR A 113 -22.26 2.91 10.39
N CYS A 114 -21.23 3.47 9.80
CA CYS A 114 -21.36 4.31 8.59
C CYS A 114 -21.49 3.38 7.38
N ILE A 115 -22.71 2.88 7.18
CA ILE A 115 -23.10 1.99 6.07
C ILE A 115 -23.14 2.74 4.72
N GLU A 116 -22.90 4.06 4.67
CA GLU A 116 -23.19 4.90 3.49
C GLU A 116 -21.97 5.54 2.84
N GLY A 117 -20.80 4.95 2.92
CA GLY A 117 -19.60 5.47 2.22
C GLY A 117 -19.03 4.48 1.23
N PRO A 118 -18.28 4.94 0.21
CA PRO A 118 -17.53 4.04 -0.66
C PRO A 118 -16.52 3.24 0.17
N LEU A 119 -16.34 1.96 -0.19
CA LEU A 119 -15.32 1.12 0.43
C LEU A 119 -13.94 1.74 0.20
N LYS A 120 -13.15 1.91 1.26
CA LYS A 120 -11.84 2.56 1.19
C LYS A 120 -10.93 1.92 0.13
N LEU A 121 -10.94 0.59 0.02
CA LEU A 121 -10.16 -0.11 -0.99
C LEU A 121 -10.58 0.23 -2.42
N ASP A 122 -11.88 0.36 -2.67
CA ASP A 122 -12.39 0.72 -4.00
C ASP A 122 -11.97 2.12 -4.43
N CYS A 123 -11.83 3.05 -3.46
CA CYS A 123 -11.40 4.42 -3.74
C CYS A 123 -9.99 4.48 -4.34
N ILE A 124 -9.11 3.51 -4.00
CA ILE A 124 -7.73 3.45 -4.50
C ILE A 124 -7.70 3.34 -6.03
N ASN A 125 -8.76 2.81 -6.63
CA ASN A 125 -8.90 2.72 -8.09
C ASN A 125 -8.79 4.05 -8.84
N ALA A 126 -8.99 5.19 -8.18
CA ALA A 126 -8.79 6.50 -8.78
C ALA A 126 -7.31 6.84 -9.04
N ALA A 127 -6.38 6.19 -8.35
CA ALA A 127 -4.94 6.46 -8.47
C ALA A 127 -4.26 5.53 -9.50
N LYS A 128 -4.58 5.71 -10.77
CA LYS A 128 -4.13 4.83 -11.88
C LYS A 128 -2.63 4.82 -12.15
N ASN A 129 -1.91 5.83 -11.69
CA ASN A 129 -0.47 5.98 -11.91
C ASN A 129 0.39 5.47 -10.75
N LEU A 130 -0.21 4.76 -9.78
CA LEU A 130 0.52 4.21 -8.67
C LEU A 130 1.65 3.27 -9.13
N GLU A 131 2.81 3.50 -8.55
CA GLU A 131 4.03 2.71 -8.67
C GLU A 131 4.25 1.87 -7.41
N SER A 132 3.89 2.40 -6.25
CA SER A 132 3.95 1.71 -4.96
C SER A 132 2.68 1.93 -4.15
N LEU A 133 2.12 0.84 -3.62
CA LEU A 133 0.96 0.83 -2.74
C LEU A 133 1.30 0.07 -1.46
N LYS A 134 1.12 0.73 -0.31
CA LYS A 134 1.30 0.12 1.00
C LYS A 134 0.08 0.32 1.88
N LEU A 135 -0.44 -0.79 2.41
CA LEU A 135 -1.66 -0.83 3.20
C LEU A 135 -1.42 -1.50 4.55
N TRP A 136 -1.87 -0.85 5.63
CA TRP A 136 -1.77 -1.35 6.99
C TRP A 136 -3.15 -1.62 7.58
N GLY A 137 -3.32 -2.77 8.25
CA GLY A 137 -4.52 -3.08 9.01
C GLY A 137 -5.78 -3.21 8.15
N VAL A 138 -5.66 -3.85 6.99
CA VAL A 138 -6.75 -3.97 6.02
C VAL A 138 -7.69 -5.10 6.39
N LEU A 139 -9.00 -4.85 6.30
CA LEU A 139 -10.02 -5.88 6.25
C LEU A 139 -10.49 -6.06 4.79
N MET A 140 -10.10 -7.18 4.18
CA MET A 140 -10.35 -7.49 2.77
C MET A 140 -11.24 -8.77 2.66
N THR A 141 -12.52 -8.61 2.97
CA THR A 141 -13.51 -9.71 2.92
C THR A 141 -14.21 -9.82 1.56
N HIS A 142 -14.08 -8.80 0.71
CA HIS A 142 -14.67 -8.78 -0.62
C HIS A 142 -13.62 -8.34 -1.65
N PRO A 143 -13.69 -8.86 -2.88
CA PRO A 143 -12.83 -8.41 -3.96
C PRO A 143 -12.90 -6.90 -4.16
N PRO A 144 -11.75 -6.18 -4.10
CA PRO A 144 -11.75 -4.76 -4.38
C PRO A 144 -12.08 -4.49 -5.85
N ARG A 145 -12.76 -3.39 -6.11
CA ARG A 145 -13.12 -2.96 -7.47
C ARG A 145 -11.97 -2.19 -8.11
N TRP A 146 -10.87 -2.90 -8.32
CA TRP A 146 -9.68 -2.33 -8.96
C TRP A 146 -9.66 -2.69 -10.43
N ASP A 147 -9.43 -1.68 -11.27
CA ASP A 147 -8.96 -1.91 -12.63
C ASP A 147 -7.45 -2.23 -12.60
N ALA A 148 -6.88 -2.55 -13.77
CA ALA A 148 -5.47 -2.89 -13.81
C ALA A 148 -4.55 -1.69 -13.50
N PHE A 149 -3.73 -1.81 -12.47
CA PHE A 149 -2.66 -0.87 -12.12
C PHE A 149 -1.41 -1.20 -12.94
N GLN A 150 -1.31 -0.61 -14.12
CA GLN A 150 -0.25 -0.93 -15.09
C GLN A 150 1.16 -0.51 -14.65
N LYS A 151 1.27 0.43 -13.72
CA LYS A 151 2.57 0.95 -13.26
C LYS A 151 2.96 0.43 -11.87
N LEU A 152 2.07 -0.29 -11.20
CA LEU A 152 2.33 -0.77 -9.85
C LEU A 152 3.34 -1.92 -9.89
N TRP A 153 4.52 -1.65 -9.36
CA TRP A 153 5.59 -2.62 -9.24
C TRP A 153 5.80 -3.09 -7.79
N ASN A 154 5.35 -2.33 -6.79
CA ASN A 154 5.46 -2.67 -5.37
C ASN A 154 4.09 -2.67 -4.69
N LEU A 155 3.72 -3.80 -4.08
CA LEU A 155 2.53 -3.95 -3.25
C LEU A 155 2.94 -4.52 -1.89
N GLU A 156 2.67 -3.75 -0.83
CA GLU A 156 2.86 -4.16 0.55
C GLU A 156 1.54 -4.13 1.31
N ILE A 157 1.17 -5.23 1.95
CA ILE A 157 0.01 -5.32 2.83
C ILE A 157 0.47 -5.89 4.17
N VAL A 158 0.21 -5.15 5.24
CA VAL A 158 0.70 -5.47 6.58
C VAL A 158 -0.44 -5.54 7.58
N GLY A 159 -0.50 -6.63 8.35
CA GLY A 159 -1.50 -6.80 9.41
C GLY A 159 -2.94 -6.85 8.86
N ALA A 160 -3.16 -7.58 7.79
CA ALA A 160 -4.45 -7.66 7.14
C ALA A 160 -5.21 -8.94 7.48
N ARG A 161 -6.54 -8.83 7.53
CA ARG A 161 -7.43 -9.99 7.47
C ARG A 161 -8.05 -10.07 6.08
N MET A 162 -7.81 -11.18 5.37
CA MET A 162 -8.16 -11.33 3.96
C MET A 162 -8.85 -12.66 3.68
N GLU A 163 -9.76 -12.66 2.70
CA GLU A 163 -10.29 -13.87 2.09
C GLU A 163 -9.60 -14.15 0.75
N ASP A 164 -9.43 -15.44 0.40
CA ASP A 164 -8.75 -15.89 -0.84
C ASP A 164 -9.26 -15.19 -2.11
N PRO A 165 -10.60 -15.05 -2.35
CA PRO A 165 -11.10 -14.38 -3.54
C PRO A 165 -10.72 -12.89 -3.61
N ALA A 166 -10.67 -12.22 -2.45
CA ALA A 166 -10.33 -10.81 -2.38
C ALA A 166 -8.84 -10.58 -2.69
N LEU A 167 -7.96 -11.40 -2.09
CA LEU A 167 -6.53 -11.36 -2.39
C LEU A 167 -6.26 -11.68 -3.86
N SER A 168 -6.89 -12.74 -4.40
CA SER A 168 -6.73 -13.13 -5.81
C SER A 168 -7.17 -12.01 -6.77
N ALA A 169 -8.25 -11.30 -6.45
CA ALA A 169 -8.71 -10.17 -7.26
C ALA A 169 -7.73 -8.99 -7.20
N ALA A 170 -7.21 -8.67 -6.01
CA ALA A 170 -6.21 -7.62 -5.84
C ALA A 170 -4.93 -7.90 -6.62
N LEU A 171 -4.41 -9.14 -6.58
CA LEU A 171 -3.21 -9.53 -7.32
C LEU A 171 -3.42 -9.48 -8.83
N ARG A 172 -4.57 -9.94 -9.33
CA ARG A 172 -4.91 -9.84 -10.77
C ARG A 172 -4.98 -8.40 -11.28
N ALA A 173 -5.33 -7.46 -10.41
CA ALA A 173 -5.33 -6.04 -10.77
C ALA A 173 -3.91 -5.45 -10.89
N CYS A 174 -2.86 -6.19 -10.53
CA CYS A 174 -1.48 -5.70 -10.47
C CYS A 174 -0.54 -6.56 -11.34
N PRO A 175 -0.71 -6.61 -12.68
CA PRO A 175 -0.02 -7.56 -13.54
C PRO A 175 1.50 -7.36 -13.65
N ASN A 176 1.99 -6.16 -13.33
CA ASN A 176 3.40 -5.78 -13.47
C ASN A 176 4.16 -5.74 -12.14
N LEU A 177 3.62 -6.39 -11.09
CA LEU A 177 4.31 -6.46 -9.80
C LEU A 177 5.67 -7.14 -9.94
N THR A 178 6.68 -6.49 -9.36
CA THR A 178 8.02 -7.04 -9.16
C THR A 178 8.29 -7.36 -7.70
N ASN A 179 7.58 -6.71 -6.79
CA ASN A 179 7.74 -6.83 -5.35
C ASN A 179 6.38 -7.01 -4.66
N LEU A 180 6.21 -8.11 -3.93
CA LEU A 180 5.00 -8.44 -3.19
C LEU A 180 5.36 -8.80 -1.75
N LEU A 181 4.85 -8.01 -0.78
CA LEU A 181 4.98 -8.26 0.64
C LEU A 181 3.59 -8.37 1.28
N LEU A 182 3.28 -9.54 1.84
CA LEU A 182 2.10 -9.80 2.66
C LEU A 182 2.59 -10.20 4.04
N LEU A 183 2.57 -9.28 5.01
CA LEU A 183 3.19 -9.46 6.31
C LEU A 183 2.14 -9.46 7.43
N GLY A 184 2.18 -10.50 8.27
CA GLY A 184 1.26 -10.58 9.40
C GLY A 184 -0.21 -10.66 8.96
N CYS A 185 -0.49 -11.38 7.87
CA CYS A 185 -1.81 -11.51 7.30
C CYS A 185 -2.53 -12.76 7.81
N GLU A 186 -3.85 -12.69 7.98
CA GLU A 186 -4.68 -13.79 8.45
C GLU A 186 -5.90 -14.04 7.54
N GLY A 187 -6.51 -15.23 7.68
CA GLY A 187 -7.74 -15.58 6.98
C GLY A 187 -7.53 -16.24 5.62
N VAL A 188 -6.29 -16.25 5.10
CA VAL A 188 -5.95 -16.90 3.83
C VAL A 188 -5.79 -18.40 4.03
N ILE A 189 -6.49 -19.19 3.21
CA ILE A 189 -6.44 -20.66 3.21
C ILE A 189 -5.67 -21.18 1.99
N SER A 190 -5.88 -20.55 0.84
CA SER A 190 -5.22 -20.93 -0.39
C SER A 190 -4.91 -19.70 -1.24
N VAL A 191 -3.65 -19.52 -1.57
CA VAL A 191 -3.22 -18.41 -2.43
C VAL A 191 -2.55 -18.95 -3.70
N SER A 192 -3.02 -18.46 -4.84
CA SER A 192 -2.40 -18.69 -6.14
C SER A 192 -1.88 -17.36 -6.66
N ILE A 193 -0.56 -17.29 -6.88
CA ILE A 193 0.14 -16.13 -7.41
C ILE A 193 0.67 -16.49 -8.77
N ASP A 194 0.14 -15.83 -9.81
CA ASP A 194 0.59 -15.93 -11.20
C ASP A 194 0.97 -14.52 -11.66
N LEU A 195 2.25 -14.18 -11.48
CA LEU A 195 2.80 -12.84 -11.72
C LEU A 195 4.12 -12.94 -12.48
N PRO A 196 4.11 -12.73 -13.81
CA PRO A 196 5.26 -13.04 -14.67
C PRO A 196 6.48 -12.13 -14.44
N HIS A 197 6.30 -11.01 -13.74
CA HIS A 197 7.36 -10.06 -13.46
C HIS A 197 7.84 -10.06 -12.00
N LEU A 198 7.25 -10.89 -11.15
CA LEU A 198 7.56 -10.92 -9.72
C LEU A 198 9.00 -11.42 -9.49
N GLN A 199 9.78 -10.62 -8.77
CA GLN A 199 11.18 -10.90 -8.44
C GLN A 199 11.35 -11.18 -6.95
N GLN A 200 10.58 -10.48 -6.11
CA GLN A 200 10.64 -10.63 -4.66
C GLN A 200 9.24 -10.91 -4.12
N CYS A 201 9.12 -11.99 -3.37
CA CYS A 201 7.87 -12.37 -2.71
C CYS A 201 8.13 -12.73 -1.26
N LYS A 202 7.51 -12.00 -0.35
CA LYS A 202 7.56 -12.25 1.09
C LYS A 202 6.16 -12.41 1.64
N LEU A 203 5.87 -13.59 2.16
CA LEU A 203 4.56 -13.97 2.69
C LEU A 203 4.71 -14.41 4.14
N ASP A 204 3.97 -13.77 5.03
CA ASP A 204 3.88 -14.13 6.43
C ASP A 204 2.40 -14.20 6.82
N PHE A 205 1.88 -15.44 6.91
CA PHE A 205 0.50 -15.71 7.25
C PHE A 205 0.38 -16.23 8.68
N TYR A 206 -0.50 -15.57 9.45
CA TYR A 206 -0.89 -16.04 10.76
C TYR A 206 -2.13 -16.93 10.67
N GLY A 207 -2.13 -18.03 11.41
CA GLY A 207 -3.27 -18.93 11.48
C GLY A 207 -2.87 -20.35 11.88
N LEU A 208 -3.74 -21.32 11.62
CA LEU A 208 -3.56 -22.72 12.01
C LEU A 208 -2.50 -23.47 11.16
N GLY A 209 -1.70 -22.78 10.36
CA GLY A 209 -0.66 -23.39 9.53
C GLY A 209 -1.18 -24.20 8.33
N ASN A 210 -2.41 -24.00 7.92
CA ASN A 210 -3.04 -24.77 6.84
C ASN A 210 -3.09 -24.02 5.50
N CYS A 211 -2.40 -22.89 5.39
CA CYS A 211 -2.36 -22.15 4.14
C CYS A 211 -1.62 -22.95 3.05
N SER A 212 -2.15 -22.96 1.85
CA SER A 212 -1.50 -23.51 0.67
C SER A 212 -1.09 -22.38 -0.28
N LEU A 213 0.14 -22.45 -0.79
CA LEU A 213 0.69 -21.50 -1.76
C LEU A 213 1.00 -22.21 -3.09
N SER A 214 0.48 -21.66 -4.18
CA SER A 214 0.91 -21.96 -5.54
C SER A 214 1.49 -20.70 -6.17
N LEU A 215 2.77 -20.70 -6.51
CA LEU A 215 3.47 -19.57 -7.12
C LEU A 215 3.98 -19.94 -8.49
N THR A 216 3.57 -19.19 -9.50
CA THR A 216 4.12 -19.25 -10.87
C THR A 216 4.74 -17.92 -11.20
N SER A 217 6.07 -17.88 -11.29
CA SER A 217 6.81 -16.67 -11.64
C SER A 217 8.20 -17.01 -12.19
N PRO A 218 8.43 -16.81 -13.51
CA PRO A 218 9.72 -17.15 -14.13
C PRO A 218 10.86 -16.23 -13.68
N LYS A 219 10.55 -15.08 -13.11
CA LYS A 219 11.55 -14.08 -12.69
C LYS A 219 11.79 -14.05 -11.18
N ILE A 220 11.17 -14.95 -10.40
CA ILE A 220 11.31 -14.93 -8.95
C ILE A 220 12.77 -15.17 -8.54
N GLU A 221 13.34 -14.26 -7.78
CA GLU A 221 14.71 -14.33 -7.26
C GLU A 221 14.75 -14.62 -5.76
N ILE A 222 13.82 -14.03 -5.02
CA ILE A 222 13.75 -14.14 -3.56
C ILE A 222 12.33 -14.55 -3.17
N LEU A 223 12.21 -15.69 -2.50
CA LEU A 223 10.97 -16.19 -1.94
C LEU A 223 11.14 -16.47 -0.44
N GLU A 224 10.43 -15.71 0.38
CA GLU A 224 10.33 -15.93 1.83
C GLU A 224 8.88 -16.26 2.17
N VAL A 225 8.64 -17.41 2.79
CA VAL A 225 7.28 -17.86 3.13
C VAL A 225 7.24 -18.33 4.58
N GLN A 226 6.30 -17.81 5.32
CA GLN A 226 5.94 -18.24 6.65
C GLN A 226 4.44 -18.54 6.76
N GLY A 227 4.08 -19.59 7.49
CA GLY A 227 2.69 -19.92 7.79
C GLY A 227 1.98 -20.78 6.74
N CYS A 228 2.66 -21.26 5.69
CA CYS A 228 2.12 -22.20 4.71
C CYS A 228 2.55 -23.63 5.00
N SER A 229 1.60 -24.60 4.92
CA SER A 229 1.87 -26.02 5.08
C SER A 229 2.19 -26.74 3.75
N TRP A 230 1.71 -26.18 2.66
CA TRP A 230 1.95 -26.69 1.32
C TRP A 230 2.40 -25.57 0.40
N ILE A 231 3.50 -25.76 -0.31
CA ILE A 231 4.10 -24.77 -1.18
C ILE A 231 4.48 -25.43 -2.49
N ARG A 232 3.90 -24.93 -3.58
CA ARG A 232 4.29 -25.30 -4.95
C ARG A 232 4.87 -24.08 -5.63
N VAL A 233 6.06 -24.21 -6.18
CA VAL A 233 6.73 -23.17 -6.98
C VAL A 233 6.97 -23.72 -8.37
N CYS A 234 6.41 -23.04 -9.36
CA CYS A 234 6.53 -23.41 -10.78
C CYS A 234 7.33 -22.36 -11.54
N GLU A 235 8.07 -22.78 -12.57
CA GLU A 235 8.81 -21.89 -13.47
C GLU A 235 9.81 -20.96 -12.76
N SER A 236 10.55 -21.47 -11.78
CA SER A 236 11.39 -20.67 -10.89
C SER A 236 12.88 -20.65 -11.25
N ASN A 237 13.22 -20.57 -12.53
CA ASN A 237 14.61 -20.69 -13.02
C ASN A 237 15.57 -19.59 -12.52
N CYS A 238 15.03 -18.48 -11.99
CA CYS A 238 15.79 -17.36 -11.45
C CYS A 238 15.95 -17.40 -9.91
N LEU A 239 15.38 -18.38 -9.21
CA LEU A 239 15.34 -18.41 -7.75
C LEU A 239 16.75 -18.55 -7.15
N LYS A 240 17.17 -17.53 -6.38
CA LYS A 240 18.46 -17.44 -5.72
C LYS A 240 18.36 -17.73 -4.23
N ASN A 241 17.29 -17.24 -3.60
CA ASN A 241 17.07 -17.34 -2.16
C ASN A 241 15.68 -17.89 -1.88
N LEU A 242 15.62 -19.00 -1.18
CA LEU A 242 14.38 -19.59 -0.66
C LEU A 242 14.48 -19.71 0.86
N SER A 243 13.57 -19.05 1.58
CA SER A 243 13.43 -19.13 3.03
C SER A 243 12.01 -19.58 3.36
N ILE A 244 11.87 -20.68 4.08
CA ILE A 244 10.59 -21.21 4.51
C ILE A 244 10.60 -21.42 5.99
N ALA A 245 9.68 -20.79 6.70
CA ALA A 245 9.45 -20.98 8.11
C ALA A 245 8.01 -21.42 8.36
N ASN A 246 7.84 -22.42 9.22
CA ASN A 246 6.51 -22.86 9.63
C ASN A 246 6.42 -23.03 11.14
N ASN A 247 5.25 -22.70 11.66
CA ASN A 247 4.93 -22.90 13.07
C ASN A 247 4.29 -24.29 13.32
N ALA A 248 3.98 -25.08 12.28
CA ALA A 248 3.16 -26.30 12.37
C ALA A 248 3.83 -27.63 12.01
N GLY A 249 5.10 -27.66 11.71
CA GLY A 249 5.93 -28.89 11.72
C GLY A 249 6.02 -29.72 10.44
N ASN A 250 5.08 -29.79 9.53
CA ASN A 250 5.16 -30.58 8.30
C ASN A 250 4.93 -29.73 7.06
N HIS A 251 5.89 -29.76 6.13
CA HIS A 251 5.80 -29.06 4.85
C HIS A 251 5.86 -30.04 3.70
N LEU A 252 5.00 -29.83 2.71
CA LEU A 252 5.22 -30.38 1.39
C LEU A 252 5.68 -29.21 0.48
N ILE A 253 6.88 -29.33 -0.06
CA ILE A 253 7.47 -28.35 -0.96
C ILE A 253 7.66 -29.04 -2.30
N GLU A 254 7.01 -28.52 -3.34
CA GLU A 254 7.22 -28.95 -4.72
C GLU A 254 7.82 -27.80 -5.52
N VAL A 255 9.03 -27.97 -6.01
CA VAL A 255 9.64 -27.05 -6.98
C VAL A 255 9.70 -27.79 -8.30
N SER A 256 8.88 -27.37 -9.26
CA SER A 256 8.84 -27.97 -10.59
C SER A 256 9.60 -27.11 -11.60
N ASP A 257 10.59 -27.74 -12.24
CA ASP A 257 11.30 -27.18 -13.38
C ASP A 257 10.54 -27.59 -14.66
N PRO A 258 10.20 -26.68 -15.58
CA PRO A 258 9.49 -27.00 -16.81
C PRO A 258 10.27 -27.95 -17.73
N ASP A 259 11.58 -28.04 -17.60
CA ASP A 259 12.42 -28.89 -18.43
C ASP A 259 12.50 -30.39 -17.98
N HIS A 260 11.93 -30.73 -16.81
CA HIS A 260 11.89 -32.10 -16.30
C HIS A 260 10.49 -32.74 -16.32
N SER A 261 9.70 -32.49 -17.37
CA SER A 261 8.48 -33.28 -17.65
C SER A 261 8.81 -34.60 -18.35
N SER A 262 9.81 -35.34 -17.88
CA SER A 262 10.00 -36.73 -18.27
C SER A 262 10.74 -37.51 -17.21
N LEU A 263 10.07 -38.57 -16.74
CA LEU A 263 10.58 -39.66 -15.90
C LEU A 263 10.34 -39.47 -14.34
N PHE A 264 9.16 -39.85 -13.88
CA PHE A 264 8.93 -41.17 -13.24
C PHE A 264 7.44 -41.36 -12.97
#